data_05c0a7e783249f3f72ebbb129f26dbe5
#
_entry.id   05c0a7e783249f3f72ebbb129f26dbe5
#
_cell.length_a   1.000
_cell.length_b   1.000
_cell.length_c   1.000
_cell.angle_alpha   90.00
_cell.angle_beta   90.00
_cell.angle_gamma   90.00
#
_symmetry.space_group_name_H-M   'P 1'
#
loop_
_entity.id
_entity.type
_entity.pdbx_description
1 polymer ?
#
loop_
_entity_poly.entity_id
_entity_poly.type
_entity_poly.pdbx_seq_one_letter_code
_entity_poly.pdbx_strand_id
1 'polypeptide(L)'
;MRPIKIRHDRICLKPFSIEWINYHSFSIVLVISGTFFCCYFVSDLIHGFWDRYWLAALLLFGAGFALYTIQCRKLKFKSIPLSGQHDGLKEQIRKLLADGGWRIEYDNQRYLQAVNRKGIPFLDCDLLILGWRSDEIRWALVYDPWYNICLLYTSPRYNMAGGIFTFNRYGRKTVKAIKALAGNSAEAPAPRKLG
;
A
#
# COMPACT_ATOMS: atom_id res chain seq x y z
N MET A 1 8.84 16.76 3.42
CA MET A 1 8.49 15.36 3.71
C MET A 1 9.64 14.44 3.36
N ARG A 2 9.91 13.38 4.15
CA ARG A 2 10.99 12.45 3.80
C ARG A 2 10.51 11.52 2.68
N PRO A 3 11.31 11.29 1.62
CA PRO A 3 10.95 10.37 0.56
C PRO A 3 10.82 8.95 1.11
N ILE A 4 9.85 8.20 0.58
CA ILE A 4 9.65 6.79 0.94
C ILE A 4 10.86 5.99 0.46
N LYS A 5 11.38 5.13 1.34
CA LYS A 5 12.49 4.27 0.97
C LYS A 5 11.99 3.12 0.10
N ILE A 6 12.37 3.16 -1.18
CA ILE A 6 12.03 2.12 -2.16
C ILE A 6 13.28 1.27 -2.38
N ARG A 7 13.13 -0.04 -2.28
CA ARG A 7 14.20 -0.98 -2.58
C ARG A 7 13.70 -2.02 -3.58
N HIS A 8 14.34 -2.07 -4.74
CA HIS A 8 14.03 -2.97 -5.85
C HIS A 8 12.55 -2.88 -6.31
N ASP A 9 11.69 -3.76 -5.79
CA ASP A 9 10.32 -3.98 -6.21
C ASP A 9 9.28 -3.76 -5.11
N ARG A 10 9.70 -3.18 -3.97
CA ARG A 10 8.81 -2.97 -2.82
C ARG A 10 9.13 -1.72 -2.02
N ILE A 11 8.11 -1.24 -1.34
CA ILE A 11 8.27 -0.24 -0.28
C ILE A 11 8.92 -0.92 0.91
N CYS A 12 10.07 -0.42 1.34
CA CYS A 12 10.79 -0.97 2.48
C CYS A 12 10.45 -0.23 3.77
N LEU A 13 9.69 -0.89 4.62
CA LEU A 13 9.55 -0.49 6.01
C LEU A 13 10.67 -1.17 6.82
N LYS A 14 11.43 -0.38 7.58
CA LYS A 14 12.47 -0.95 8.45
C LYS A 14 11.79 -1.79 9.53
N PRO A 15 12.13 -3.07 9.69
CA PRO A 15 11.57 -3.91 10.75
C PRO A 15 11.66 -3.23 12.11
N PHE A 16 10.61 -3.34 12.90
CA PHE A 16 10.46 -2.74 14.24
C PHE A 16 10.57 -1.21 14.28
N SER A 17 10.52 -0.52 13.12
CA SER A 17 10.34 0.93 13.12
C SER A 17 8.88 1.27 13.46
N ILE A 18 8.65 2.52 13.87
CA ILE A 18 7.31 3.02 14.17
C ILE A 18 6.38 2.85 12.95
N GLU A 19 6.89 3.12 11.75
CA GLU A 19 6.14 2.94 10.51
C GLU A 19 5.77 1.47 10.28
N TRP A 20 6.69 0.54 10.54
CA TRP A 20 6.45 -0.89 10.42
C TRP A 20 5.42 -1.37 11.44
N ILE A 21 5.56 -0.96 12.71
CA ILE A 21 4.62 -1.29 13.78
C ILE A 21 3.24 -0.74 13.47
N ASN A 22 3.13 0.52 13.05
CA ASN A 22 1.85 1.12 12.69
C ASN A 22 1.19 0.40 11.50
N TYR A 23 1.98 0.06 10.49
CA TYR A 23 1.47 -0.64 9.31
C TYR A 23 0.96 -2.04 9.63
N HIS A 24 1.65 -2.77 10.49
CA HIS A 24 1.30 -4.13 10.88
C HIS A 24 0.55 -4.21 12.22
N SER A 25 0.14 -3.09 12.80
CA SER A 25 -0.45 -3.02 14.16
C SER A 25 -1.58 -4.01 14.36
N PHE A 26 -2.48 -4.15 13.40
CA PHE A 26 -3.61 -5.07 13.52
C PHE A 26 -3.18 -6.54 13.55
N SER A 27 -2.23 -6.93 12.72
CA SER A 27 -1.65 -8.28 12.74
C SER A 27 -0.92 -8.54 14.05
N ILE A 28 -0.19 -7.55 14.56
CA ILE A 28 0.54 -7.62 15.85
C ILE A 28 -0.45 -7.81 17.01
N VAL A 29 -1.52 -7.03 17.04
CA VAL A 29 -2.56 -7.15 18.09
C VAL A 29 -3.17 -8.55 18.08
N LEU A 30 -3.49 -9.11 16.92
CA LEU A 30 -4.03 -10.47 16.83
C LEU A 30 -3.05 -11.52 17.35
N VAL A 31 -1.76 -11.40 17.02
CA VAL A 31 -0.73 -12.32 17.51
C VAL A 31 -0.57 -12.19 19.02
N ILE A 32 -0.53 -10.98 19.58
CA ILE A 32 -0.47 -10.76 21.02
C ILE A 32 -1.69 -11.36 21.72
N SER A 33 -2.89 -11.10 21.21
CA SER A 33 -4.13 -11.69 21.75
C SER A 33 -4.09 -13.22 21.70
N GLY A 34 -3.62 -13.80 20.60
CA GLY A 34 -3.42 -15.24 20.48
C GLY A 34 -2.46 -15.79 21.54
N THR A 35 -1.38 -15.06 21.84
CA THR A 35 -0.43 -15.44 22.88
C THR A 35 -1.09 -15.45 24.26
N PHE A 36 -1.94 -14.46 24.58
CA PHE A 36 -2.70 -14.45 25.83
C PHE A 36 -3.57 -15.69 25.96
N PHE A 37 -4.34 -16.05 24.92
CA PHE A 37 -5.17 -17.27 24.93
C PHE A 37 -4.34 -18.55 25.05
N CYS A 38 -3.14 -18.60 24.47
CA CYS A 38 -2.21 -19.72 24.70
C CYS A 38 -1.77 -19.80 26.17
N CYS A 39 -1.44 -18.67 26.81
CA CYS A 39 -1.05 -18.65 28.21
C CYS A 39 -2.20 -19.12 29.11
N TYR A 40 -3.44 -18.70 28.87
CA TYR A 40 -4.60 -19.19 29.61
C TYR A 40 -4.80 -20.69 29.40
N PHE A 41 -4.73 -21.17 28.19
CA PHE A 41 -4.84 -22.62 27.90
C PHE A 41 -3.79 -23.44 28.64
N VAL A 42 -2.52 -22.99 28.65
CA VAL A 42 -1.45 -23.69 29.38
C VAL A 42 -1.71 -23.68 30.88
N SER A 43 -2.17 -22.55 31.43
CA SER A 43 -2.55 -22.46 32.85
C SER A 43 -3.66 -23.43 33.21
N ASP A 44 -4.73 -23.51 32.41
CA ASP A 44 -5.86 -24.39 32.65
C ASP A 44 -5.44 -25.86 32.54
N LEU A 45 -4.57 -26.20 31.58
CA LEU A 45 -4.02 -27.54 31.42
C LEU A 45 -3.24 -28.00 32.67
N ILE A 46 -2.47 -27.10 33.28
CA ILE A 46 -1.74 -27.38 34.52
C ILE A 46 -2.69 -27.65 35.69
N HIS A 47 -3.86 -27.00 35.71
CA HIS A 47 -4.87 -27.17 36.75
C HIS A 47 -5.86 -28.32 36.44
N GLY A 48 -5.65 -29.07 35.38
CA GLY A 48 -6.50 -30.20 35.00
C GLY A 48 -7.81 -29.81 34.31
N PHE A 49 -7.95 -28.58 33.87
CA PHE A 49 -9.10 -28.12 33.11
C PHE A 49 -8.78 -28.20 31.61
N TRP A 50 -9.73 -28.72 30.82
CA TRP A 50 -9.61 -28.78 29.38
C TRP A 50 -10.57 -27.78 28.74
N ASP A 51 -10.12 -26.53 28.54
CA ASP A 51 -10.96 -25.51 27.92
C ASP A 51 -10.60 -25.29 26.45
N ARG A 52 -11.49 -24.62 25.70
CA ARG A 52 -11.39 -24.40 24.24
C ARG A 52 -10.51 -23.20 23.86
N TYR A 53 -9.74 -22.65 24.77
CA TYR A 53 -8.86 -21.49 24.52
C TYR A 53 -7.80 -21.74 23.44
N TRP A 54 -7.38 -22.99 23.22
CA TRP A 54 -6.47 -23.33 22.14
C TRP A 54 -7.06 -23.05 20.75
N LEU A 55 -8.39 -23.22 20.55
CA LEU A 55 -9.06 -22.87 19.29
C LEU A 55 -9.02 -21.38 19.03
N ALA A 56 -9.31 -20.57 20.05
CA ALA A 56 -9.23 -19.12 19.96
C ALA A 56 -7.82 -18.65 19.63
N ALA A 57 -6.80 -19.22 20.30
CA ALA A 57 -5.40 -18.94 20.02
C ALA A 57 -5.03 -19.25 18.56
N LEU A 58 -5.41 -20.44 18.08
CA LEU A 58 -5.11 -20.88 16.71
C LEU A 58 -5.78 -19.98 15.66
N LEU A 59 -7.04 -19.61 15.87
CA LEU A 59 -7.77 -18.69 14.98
C LEU A 59 -7.11 -17.30 14.94
N LEU A 60 -6.72 -16.76 16.09
CA LEU A 60 -6.06 -15.46 16.18
C LEU A 60 -4.68 -15.46 15.52
N PHE A 61 -3.87 -16.48 15.72
CA PHE A 61 -2.59 -16.62 15.04
C PHE A 61 -2.77 -16.78 13.53
N GLY A 62 -3.69 -17.64 13.09
CA GLY A 62 -4.01 -17.83 11.68
C GLY A 62 -4.46 -16.53 11.00
N ALA A 63 -5.38 -15.80 11.64
CA ALA A 63 -5.83 -14.50 11.16
C ALA A 63 -4.70 -13.47 11.14
N GLY A 64 -3.90 -13.38 12.21
CA GLY A 64 -2.76 -12.47 12.29
C GLY A 64 -1.74 -12.73 11.20
N PHE A 65 -1.39 -13.98 10.94
CA PHE A 65 -0.47 -14.38 9.87
C PHE A 65 -1.03 -14.09 8.47
N ALA A 66 -2.31 -14.41 8.25
CA ALA A 66 -2.97 -14.11 6.97
C ALA A 66 -2.98 -12.61 6.68
N LEU A 67 -3.34 -11.79 7.66
CA LEU A 67 -3.33 -10.33 7.55
C LEU A 67 -1.92 -9.79 7.29
N TYR A 68 -0.93 -10.26 8.02
CA TYR A 68 0.46 -9.88 7.80
C TYR A 68 0.91 -10.16 6.36
N THR A 69 0.56 -11.34 5.84
CA THR A 69 0.88 -11.74 4.47
C THR A 69 0.22 -10.82 3.44
N ILE A 70 -1.07 -10.47 3.65
CA ILE A 70 -1.80 -9.54 2.79
C ILE A 70 -1.14 -8.16 2.81
N GLN A 71 -0.78 -7.66 4.00
CA GLN A 71 -0.11 -6.38 4.16
C GLN A 71 1.25 -6.35 3.44
N CYS A 72 2.06 -7.39 3.60
CA CYS A 72 3.34 -7.51 2.89
C CYS A 72 3.16 -7.54 1.36
N ARG A 73 2.11 -8.19 0.86
CA ARG A 73 1.80 -8.21 -0.59
C ARG A 73 1.39 -6.83 -1.11
N LYS A 74 0.70 -6.02 -0.31
CA LYS A 74 0.31 -4.64 -0.70
C LYS A 74 1.49 -3.69 -0.83
N LEU A 75 2.61 -3.96 -0.16
CA LEU A 75 3.84 -3.16 -0.27
C LEU A 75 4.66 -3.48 -1.53
N LYS A 76 4.31 -4.53 -2.28
CA LYS A 76 4.97 -4.85 -3.55
C LYS A 76 4.47 -3.94 -4.66
N PHE A 77 5.39 -3.48 -5.48
CA PHE A 77 5.07 -2.79 -6.72
C PHE A 77 4.45 -3.78 -7.72
N LYS A 78 3.46 -3.27 -8.45
CA LYS A 78 2.91 -3.91 -9.64
C LYS A 78 3.46 -3.19 -10.85
N SER A 79 3.62 -3.88 -11.98
CA SER A 79 4.10 -3.29 -13.22
C SER A 79 2.97 -3.06 -14.23
N ILE A 80 3.16 -2.05 -15.04
CA ILE A 80 2.41 -1.77 -16.26
C ILE A 80 3.45 -1.78 -17.37
N PRO A 81 3.44 -2.78 -18.26
CA PRO A 81 4.39 -2.81 -19.37
C PRO A 81 4.16 -1.59 -20.27
N LEU A 82 5.25 -1.07 -20.77
CA LEU A 82 5.23 0.02 -21.73
C LEU A 82 5.59 -0.57 -23.10
N SER A 83 4.72 -0.34 -24.09
CA SER A 83 4.98 -0.77 -25.47
C SER A 83 5.13 0.47 -26.34
N GLY A 84 6.39 0.82 -26.70
CA GLY A 84 6.69 1.90 -27.64
C GLY A 84 7.39 3.13 -27.04
N GLN A 85 7.43 4.21 -27.82
CA GLN A 85 8.09 5.46 -27.45
C GLN A 85 7.17 6.27 -26.52
N HIS A 86 7.65 6.63 -25.34
CA HIS A 86 6.83 7.20 -24.27
C HIS A 86 7.08 8.68 -24.03
N ASP A 87 7.47 9.41 -25.09
CA ASP A 87 7.68 10.84 -25.01
C ASP A 87 6.35 11.52 -24.62
N GLY A 88 6.36 12.22 -23.50
CA GLY A 88 5.17 12.92 -22.98
C GLY A 88 4.23 12.11 -22.08
N LEU A 89 4.38 10.78 -21.96
CA LEU A 89 3.50 9.98 -21.09
C LEU A 89 3.56 10.43 -19.63
N LYS A 90 4.74 10.81 -19.17
CA LYS A 90 4.94 11.31 -17.81
C LYS A 90 4.14 12.59 -17.55
N GLU A 91 4.10 13.50 -18.51
CA GLU A 91 3.31 14.72 -18.43
C GLU A 91 1.81 14.44 -18.49
N GLN A 92 1.40 13.51 -19.36
CA GLN A 92 -0.01 13.09 -19.42
C GLN A 92 -0.47 12.49 -18.09
N ILE A 93 0.37 11.67 -17.45
CA ILE A 93 0.06 11.11 -16.13
C ILE A 93 0.01 12.20 -15.06
N ARG A 94 0.93 13.19 -15.09
CA ARG A 94 0.86 14.34 -14.18
C ARG A 94 -0.44 15.12 -14.33
N LYS A 95 -0.84 15.41 -15.56
CA LYS A 95 -2.10 16.08 -15.86
C LYS A 95 -3.29 15.27 -15.36
N LEU A 96 -3.34 13.99 -15.66
CA LEU A 96 -4.39 13.07 -15.18
C LEU A 96 -4.49 13.07 -13.65
N LEU A 97 -3.36 13.07 -12.94
CA LEU A 97 -3.34 13.13 -11.49
C LEU A 97 -3.87 14.48 -10.99
N ALA A 98 -3.42 15.58 -11.57
CA ALA A 98 -3.87 16.91 -11.20
C ALA A 98 -5.38 17.08 -11.44
N ASP A 99 -5.89 16.69 -12.60
CA ASP A 99 -7.31 16.72 -12.97
C ASP A 99 -8.14 15.80 -12.04
N GLY A 100 -7.57 14.67 -11.62
CA GLY A 100 -8.16 13.77 -10.64
C GLY A 100 -8.15 14.30 -9.19
N GLY A 101 -7.55 15.46 -8.96
CA GLY A 101 -7.42 16.09 -7.65
C GLY A 101 -6.41 15.40 -6.73
N TRP A 102 -5.42 14.75 -7.32
CA TRP A 102 -4.25 14.25 -6.60
C TRP A 102 -3.27 15.37 -6.35
N ARG A 103 -2.74 15.44 -5.14
CA ARG A 103 -1.66 16.35 -4.79
C ARG A 103 -0.33 15.60 -4.98
N ILE A 104 0.48 16.07 -5.93
CA ILE A 104 1.83 15.54 -6.13
C ILE A 104 2.69 16.09 -4.99
N GLU A 105 3.22 15.19 -4.16
CA GLU A 105 4.08 15.54 -3.02
C GLU A 105 5.56 15.40 -3.33
N TYR A 106 5.87 14.50 -4.23
CA TYR A 106 7.25 14.26 -4.66
C TYR A 106 7.27 13.83 -6.11
N ASP A 107 8.16 14.41 -6.89
CA ASP A 107 8.37 14.08 -8.29
C ASP A 107 9.83 14.25 -8.68
N ASN A 108 10.42 13.18 -9.19
CA ASN A 108 11.75 13.19 -9.74
C ASN A 108 11.83 12.29 -10.98
N GLN A 109 13.05 12.12 -11.55
CA GLN A 109 13.24 11.29 -12.74
C GLN A 109 12.91 9.81 -12.50
N ARG A 110 13.01 9.31 -11.26
CA ARG A 110 12.87 7.88 -10.93
C ARG A 110 11.48 7.53 -10.43
N TYR A 111 10.82 8.41 -9.67
CA TYR A 111 9.50 8.13 -9.12
C TYR A 111 8.69 9.39 -8.80
N LEU A 112 7.39 9.22 -8.76
CA LEU A 112 6.39 10.22 -8.41
C LEU A 112 5.55 9.70 -7.25
N GLN A 113 5.25 10.58 -6.29
CA GLN A 113 4.33 10.30 -5.20
C GLN A 113 3.18 11.30 -5.24
N ALA A 114 1.97 10.80 -5.23
CA ALA A 114 0.77 11.62 -5.21
C ALA A 114 -0.21 11.10 -4.16
N VAL A 115 -0.86 12.02 -3.46
CA VAL A 115 -1.84 11.74 -2.42
C VAL A 115 -3.20 12.25 -2.84
N ASN A 116 -4.21 11.41 -2.72
CA ASN A 116 -5.59 11.80 -2.87
C ASN A 116 -6.28 11.74 -1.50
N ARG A 117 -6.87 12.87 -1.11
CA ARG A 117 -7.59 13.03 0.15
C ARG A 117 -9.06 13.38 -0.08
N LYS A 118 -9.59 13.09 -1.27
CA LYS A 118 -11.00 13.26 -1.58
C LYS A 118 -11.78 12.07 -1.06
N GLY A 119 -12.81 12.31 -0.29
CA GLY A 119 -13.70 11.28 0.22
C GLY A 119 -13.85 11.31 1.74
N ILE A 120 -14.30 10.20 2.30
CA ILE A 120 -14.49 10.08 3.75
C ILE A 120 -13.10 10.06 4.41
N PRO A 121 -12.81 10.97 5.35
CA PRO A 121 -11.46 11.19 5.89
C PRO A 121 -10.71 9.96 6.40
N PHE A 122 -11.42 8.90 6.77
CA PHE A 122 -10.87 7.68 7.34
C PHE A 122 -10.83 6.49 6.37
N LEU A 123 -11.50 6.60 5.21
CA LEU A 123 -11.67 5.46 4.30
C LEU A 123 -11.01 5.66 2.94
N ASP A 124 -10.85 6.90 2.50
CA ASP A 124 -10.43 7.22 1.13
C ASP A 124 -9.16 8.07 1.09
N CYS A 125 -8.11 7.65 1.77
CA CYS A 125 -6.81 8.31 1.73
C CYS A 125 -5.82 7.45 0.98
N ASP A 126 -5.67 7.71 -0.30
CA ASP A 126 -4.80 6.95 -1.19
C ASP A 126 -3.46 7.66 -1.41
N LEU A 127 -2.37 6.94 -1.18
CA LEU A 127 -1.03 7.32 -1.62
C LEU A 127 -0.64 6.47 -2.82
N LEU A 128 -0.51 7.09 -3.97
CA LEU A 128 -0.02 6.45 -5.19
C LEU A 128 1.47 6.75 -5.35
N ILE A 129 2.24 5.69 -5.56
CA ILE A 129 3.66 5.76 -5.87
C ILE A 129 3.86 5.16 -7.25
N LEU A 130 4.44 5.94 -8.16
CA LEU A 130 4.82 5.51 -9.50
C LEU A 130 6.34 5.51 -9.62
N GLY A 131 6.90 4.43 -10.10
CA GLY A 131 8.32 4.30 -10.41
C GLY A 131 8.51 4.21 -11.93
N TRP A 132 9.42 4.99 -12.46
CA TRP A 132 9.69 5.05 -13.90
C TRP A 132 10.83 4.13 -14.28
N ARG A 133 10.61 3.26 -15.25
CA ARG A 133 11.64 2.49 -15.94
C ARG A 133 11.49 2.65 -17.44
N SER A 134 12.47 2.22 -18.19
CA SER A 134 12.48 2.31 -19.66
C SER A 134 11.36 1.46 -20.31
N ASP A 135 11.03 0.34 -19.70
CA ASP A 135 10.16 -0.71 -20.22
C ASP A 135 8.84 -0.89 -19.45
N GLU A 136 8.76 -0.28 -18.26
CA GLU A 136 7.60 -0.44 -17.39
C GLU A 136 7.36 0.76 -16.47
N ILE A 137 6.10 1.01 -16.13
CA ILE A 137 5.73 1.84 -14.98
C ILE A 137 5.45 0.91 -13.81
N ARG A 138 6.19 1.08 -12.73
CA ARG A 138 5.90 0.41 -11.46
C ARG A 138 4.99 1.25 -10.62
N TRP A 139 4.01 0.63 -9.99
CA TRP A 139 3.09 1.34 -9.14
C TRP A 139 2.79 0.59 -7.86
N ALA A 140 2.59 1.34 -6.80
CA ALA A 140 2.06 0.86 -5.54
C ALA A 140 1.00 1.84 -5.03
N LEU A 141 -0.07 1.29 -4.48
CA LEU A 141 -1.14 2.05 -3.88
C LEU A 141 -1.21 1.69 -2.41
N VAL A 142 -0.94 2.67 -1.56
CA VAL A 142 -0.89 2.52 -0.11
C VAL A 142 -1.93 3.44 0.51
N TYR A 143 -2.49 3.01 1.61
CA TYR A 143 -3.36 3.85 2.40
C TYR A 143 -2.54 4.84 3.23
N ASP A 144 -2.89 6.12 3.16
CA ASP A 144 -2.23 7.21 3.90
C ASP A 144 -3.28 8.01 4.71
N PRO A 145 -3.69 7.55 5.89
CA PRO A 145 -4.74 8.19 6.65
C PRO A 145 -4.36 9.59 7.14
N TRP A 146 -5.32 10.49 7.11
CA TRP A 146 -5.20 11.86 7.58
C TRP A 146 -5.01 11.99 9.08
N TYR A 147 -5.51 11.00 9.81
CA TYR A 147 -5.54 11.00 11.27
C TYR A 147 -4.77 9.84 11.85
N ASN A 148 -3.85 10.14 12.73
CA ASN A 148 -3.36 9.18 13.70
C ASN A 148 -4.45 8.95 14.73
N ILE A 149 -5.27 7.93 14.55
CA ILE A 149 -6.26 7.51 15.55
C ILE A 149 -5.56 6.98 16.81
N CYS A 150 -4.36 6.46 16.68
CA CYS A 150 -3.51 6.18 17.82
C CYS A 150 -2.83 7.46 18.31
N LEU A 151 -3.27 7.96 19.43
CA LEU A 151 -2.67 9.07 20.21
C LEU A 151 -1.18 8.90 20.53
N LEU A 152 -0.60 7.75 20.22
CA LEU A 152 0.78 7.40 20.52
C LEU A 152 1.76 7.68 19.38
N TYR A 153 1.40 8.24 18.23
CA TYR A 153 2.28 8.73 17.44
C TYR A 153 2.60 9.05 16.10
N THR A 154 3.06 9.79 15.69
CA THR A 154 4.09 10.53 14.95
C THR A 154 4.47 10.15 13.52
N SER A 155 4.09 9.06 12.91
CA SER A 155 4.32 8.85 11.48
C SER A 155 3.01 8.94 10.70
N PRO A 156 2.77 10.03 9.97
CA PRO A 156 1.50 10.24 9.28
C PRO A 156 1.28 9.31 8.08
N ARG A 157 2.23 8.46 7.73
CA ARG A 157 2.21 7.75 6.45
C ARG A 157 1.80 6.28 6.47
N TYR A 158 1.82 5.63 7.60
CA TYR A 158 1.57 4.20 7.67
C TYR A 158 0.71 3.89 8.88
N ASN A 159 -0.56 4.25 8.77
CA ASN A 159 -1.45 4.07 9.89
C ASN A 159 -2.23 2.76 9.80
N MET A 160 -2.71 2.36 10.94
CA MET A 160 -3.46 1.19 11.33
C MET A 160 -4.04 0.33 10.22
N ALA A 161 -3.90 -0.95 10.36
CA ALA A 161 -4.49 -1.97 9.52
C ALA A 161 -3.94 -2.05 8.08
N GLY A 162 -2.89 -1.30 7.73
CA GLY A 162 -2.26 -1.38 6.40
C GLY A 162 -3.24 -1.29 5.24
N GLY A 163 -4.31 -0.50 5.39
CA GLY A 163 -5.33 -0.36 4.37
C GLY A 163 -6.18 -1.61 4.12
N ILE A 164 -6.28 -2.54 5.08
CA ILE A 164 -7.07 -3.77 4.93
C ILE A 164 -8.54 -3.47 4.68
N PHE A 165 -9.06 -2.48 5.41
CA PHE A 165 -10.46 -2.05 5.32
C PHE A 165 -10.70 -0.91 4.35
N THR A 166 -9.69 -0.47 3.61
CA THR A 166 -9.84 0.64 2.67
C THR A 166 -10.22 0.16 1.30
N PHE A 167 -11.18 0.81 0.71
CA PHE A 167 -11.66 0.45 -0.62
C PHE A 167 -10.72 0.93 -1.73
N ASN A 168 -9.79 1.86 -1.45
CA ASN A 168 -8.87 2.44 -2.43
C ASN A 168 -9.56 2.75 -3.78
N ARG A 169 -10.80 3.23 -3.71
CA ARG A 169 -11.67 3.38 -4.86
C ARG A 169 -11.11 4.36 -5.87
N TYR A 170 -10.65 5.50 -5.38
CA TYR A 170 -10.06 6.55 -6.23
C TYR A 170 -8.72 6.10 -6.81
N GLY A 171 -7.86 5.51 -6.02
CA GLY A 171 -6.58 5.02 -6.46
C GLY A 171 -6.70 3.93 -7.52
N ARG A 172 -7.64 2.97 -7.37
CA ARG A 172 -7.89 1.94 -8.38
C ARG A 172 -8.38 2.53 -9.69
N LYS A 173 -9.29 3.54 -9.63
CA LYS A 173 -9.79 4.23 -10.81
C LYS A 173 -8.66 4.96 -11.55
N THR A 174 -7.81 5.65 -10.81
CA THR A 174 -6.65 6.36 -11.36
C THR A 174 -5.64 5.39 -11.99
N VAL A 175 -5.31 4.29 -11.32
CA VAL A 175 -4.42 3.27 -11.90
C VAL A 175 -5.00 2.67 -13.16
N LYS A 176 -6.32 2.45 -13.23
CA LYS A 176 -6.98 1.97 -14.46
C LYS A 176 -6.81 2.99 -15.60
N ALA A 177 -6.96 4.28 -15.31
CA ALA A 177 -6.74 5.34 -16.30
C ALA A 177 -5.27 5.42 -16.76
N ILE A 178 -4.31 5.29 -15.84
CA ILE A 178 -2.88 5.24 -16.17
C ILE A 178 -2.58 4.04 -17.08
N LYS A 179 -3.17 2.87 -16.82
CA LYS A 179 -3.02 1.68 -17.68
C LYS A 179 -3.57 1.92 -19.09
N ALA A 180 -4.70 2.58 -19.20
CA ALA A 180 -5.29 2.93 -20.49
C ALA A 180 -4.38 3.89 -21.27
N LEU A 181 -3.83 4.92 -20.63
CA LEU A 181 -2.85 5.83 -21.24
C LEU A 181 -1.60 5.09 -21.72
N ALA A 182 -1.05 4.19 -20.90
CA ALA A 182 0.12 3.39 -21.26
C ALA A 182 -0.16 2.43 -22.43
N GLY A 183 -1.37 1.85 -22.50
CA GLY A 183 -1.81 1.00 -23.61
C GLY A 183 -2.04 1.77 -24.92
N ASN A 184 -2.70 2.92 -24.85
CA ASN A 184 -2.97 3.74 -26.04
C ASN A 184 -1.70 4.36 -26.64
N SER A 185 -0.67 4.58 -25.85
CA SER A 185 0.64 5.04 -26.36
C SER A 185 1.30 4.00 -27.29
N ALA A 186 0.87 2.74 -27.24
CA ALA A 186 1.36 1.68 -28.13
C ALA A 186 0.75 1.72 -29.54
N GLU A 187 -0.44 2.31 -29.70
CA GLU A 187 -1.16 2.39 -30.98
C GLU A 187 -0.88 3.67 -31.78
N ALA A 188 -0.12 4.61 -31.22
CA ALA A 188 0.24 5.81 -31.98
C ALA A 188 1.14 5.43 -33.17
N PRO A 189 0.72 5.66 -34.42
CA PRO A 189 1.52 5.31 -35.59
C PRO A 189 2.84 6.09 -35.54
N ALA A 190 3.94 5.38 -35.81
CA ALA A 190 5.24 5.99 -35.94
C ALA A 190 5.17 7.20 -36.89
N PRO A 191 5.80 8.35 -36.53
CA PRO A 191 5.81 9.52 -37.40
C PRO A 191 6.40 9.10 -38.75
N ARG A 192 5.57 9.20 -39.83
CA ARG A 192 6.06 9.00 -41.18
C ARG A 192 7.25 9.94 -41.38
N LYS A 193 8.43 9.36 -41.54
CA LYS A 193 9.59 10.09 -42.07
C LYS A 193 9.20 10.63 -43.43
N LEU A 194 8.91 11.92 -43.47
CA LEU A 194 8.83 12.66 -44.71
C LEU A 194 10.26 12.68 -45.27
N GLY A 195 10.48 11.89 -46.30
CA GLY A 195 11.68 11.90 -47.11
C GLY A 195 11.77 13.11 -48.01
#